data_82789dfb6bafa131d1667a93d63d3a02
#
_entry.id   82789dfb6bafa131d1667a93d63d3a02
#
_cell.length_a   1.000
_cell.length_b   1.000
_cell.length_c   1.000
_cell.angle_alpha   90.00
_cell.angle_beta   90.00
_cell.angle_gamma   90.00
#
_symmetry.space_group_name_H-M   'P 1'
#
loop_
_entity.id
_entity.type
_entity.pdbx_description
1 polymer ?
#
loop_
_entity_poly.entity_id
_entity_poly.type
_entity_poly.pdbx_seq_one_letter_code
_entity_poly.pdbx_strand_id
1 'polypeptide(L)'
;MRYVISLLLLIGGLSCSDANQPLPGPVGVFDTGAKTVTGQWPLATPSELGLSAESLLNLHNDVLQERYGWIDSLLIIRNGRIAFEQYYEHDYRAVYGDEAQTLGPLVVNSPSGPYNYFNAFWHPYFKDTQLHSMQSVTKSILSAVIGIAISRGDFPDLDTPVLSFFNVDKTAHVDDQKRAMTLRHLLTMSEGLRWDENIPYTDPKNTFTVMARSLDWVQFTLDQPMESEPGTRFNYNSGASLILGQIFLQSTGIDIEAYTAQHLFQPLGITNYEWKRTPFGLADTQEGLFLSTRDLAKIAYLYLQKGRWNQKTIIAESWINDSLRAAFKLNDELRTGYGFQWWSQRYQYQDKSYVAYLGKGFGGQRPIILPDFDMVIVLTGWNILPDKPFLHAEEAIERVLSSVIE
;
A
#
# COMPACT_ATOMS: atom_id res chain seq x y z
N MET A 1 -38.58 23.72 -57.20
CA MET A 1 -37.61 24.65 -56.62
C MET A 1 -36.48 23.82 -56.01
N ARG A 2 -35.39 23.72 -56.71
CA ARG A 2 -34.19 22.94 -56.32
C ARG A 2 -33.24 23.91 -55.63
N TYR A 3 -32.82 23.64 -54.42
CA TYR A 3 -31.67 24.30 -53.79
C TYR A 3 -30.47 23.37 -53.83
N VAL A 4 -29.43 23.78 -54.56
CA VAL A 4 -28.11 23.18 -54.62
C VAL A 4 -27.32 23.80 -53.48
N ILE A 5 -26.79 22.97 -52.56
CA ILE A 5 -25.82 23.40 -51.57
C ILE A 5 -24.45 22.91 -52.02
N SER A 6 -23.60 23.89 -52.38
CA SER A 6 -22.19 23.68 -52.71
C SER A 6 -21.37 23.36 -51.44
N LEU A 7 -20.71 22.22 -51.47
CA LEU A 7 -19.75 21.82 -50.45
C LEU A 7 -18.36 22.38 -50.83
N LEU A 8 -17.87 23.37 -50.07
CA LEU A 8 -16.51 23.88 -50.19
C LEU A 8 -15.58 22.98 -49.38
N LEU A 9 -14.74 22.22 -50.07
CA LEU A 9 -13.60 21.51 -49.47
C LEU A 9 -12.49 22.54 -49.19
N LEU A 10 -12.25 22.81 -47.91
CA LEU A 10 -11.04 23.48 -47.45
C LEU A 10 -9.95 22.43 -47.22
N ILE A 11 -9.03 22.36 -48.17
CA ILE A 11 -7.75 21.64 -48.01
C ILE A 11 -6.86 22.52 -47.16
N GLY A 12 -6.81 22.28 -45.87
CA GLY A 12 -5.84 22.87 -44.95
C GLY A 12 -4.54 22.07 -44.99
N GLY A 13 -3.47 22.69 -45.54
CA GLY A 13 -2.14 22.09 -45.61
C GLY A 13 -1.59 21.81 -44.19
N LEU A 14 -1.13 20.60 -43.97
CA LEU A 14 -0.25 20.21 -42.86
C LEU A 14 1.13 20.85 -43.12
N SER A 15 1.42 21.96 -42.47
CA SER A 15 2.76 22.52 -42.41
C SER A 15 3.55 21.70 -41.36
N CYS A 16 4.55 20.95 -41.86
CA CYS A 16 5.65 20.47 -41.02
C CYS A 16 6.47 21.70 -40.60
N SER A 17 6.27 22.16 -39.37
CA SER A 17 7.24 22.97 -38.64
C SER A 17 6.82 22.96 -37.17
N ASP A 18 7.59 22.28 -36.35
CA ASP A 18 8.14 22.81 -35.10
C ASP A 18 8.87 21.70 -34.33
N ALA A 19 10.01 21.31 -34.90
CA ALA A 19 11.01 20.51 -34.21
C ALA A 19 11.83 21.33 -33.17
N ASN A 20 11.31 22.51 -32.74
CA ASN A 20 12.02 23.43 -31.85
C ASN A 20 11.09 24.09 -30.83
N GLN A 21 10.11 23.39 -30.30
CA GLN A 21 9.51 23.84 -29.04
C GLN A 21 10.46 23.47 -27.90
N PRO A 22 10.84 24.42 -27.02
CA PRO A 22 11.54 24.05 -25.79
C PRO A 22 10.65 23.08 -25.01
N LEU A 23 11.26 21.96 -24.57
CA LEU A 23 10.63 21.04 -23.61
C LEU A 23 9.95 21.88 -22.53
N PRO A 24 8.70 21.57 -22.12
CA PRO A 24 8.07 22.25 -21.01
C PRO A 24 9.08 22.26 -19.86
N GLY A 25 9.28 23.45 -19.26
CA GLY A 25 10.17 23.64 -18.13
C GLY A 25 9.87 22.62 -17.03
N PRO A 26 10.68 22.55 -15.95
CA PRO A 26 10.59 21.49 -14.95
C PRO A 26 9.11 21.23 -14.68
N VAL A 27 8.69 19.96 -14.82
CA VAL A 27 7.28 19.56 -14.69
C VAL A 27 6.81 20.15 -13.37
N GLY A 28 6.19 21.34 -13.45
CA GLY A 28 5.77 22.08 -12.28
C GLY A 28 4.81 21.16 -11.52
N VAL A 29 4.91 21.15 -10.22
CA VAL A 29 3.85 20.65 -9.35
C VAL A 29 2.58 21.31 -9.87
N PHE A 30 1.76 20.59 -10.63
CA PHE A 30 0.46 21.11 -11.04
C PHE A 30 -0.37 21.17 -9.76
N ASP A 31 -0.54 22.40 -9.29
CA ASP A 31 -1.44 22.68 -8.17
C ASP A 31 -2.87 22.41 -8.66
N THR A 32 -3.37 21.21 -8.38
CA THR A 32 -4.76 20.83 -8.64
C THR A 32 -5.73 21.41 -7.62
N GLY A 33 -5.35 22.50 -6.92
CA GLY A 33 -6.18 23.16 -5.91
C GLY A 33 -6.25 22.41 -4.58
N ALA A 34 -5.41 21.40 -4.36
CA ALA A 34 -5.26 20.74 -3.08
C ALA A 34 -4.73 21.75 -2.05
N LYS A 35 -5.42 21.91 -0.93
CA LYS A 35 -5.01 22.77 0.19
C LYS A 35 -3.55 22.51 0.55
N THR A 36 -2.75 23.55 0.47
CA THR A 36 -1.31 23.57 0.79
C THR A 36 -1.03 22.81 2.10
N VAL A 37 -0.34 21.70 2.01
CA VAL A 37 0.16 20.98 3.19
C VAL A 37 1.29 21.82 3.77
N THR A 38 1.10 22.37 4.95
CA THR A 38 2.12 23.12 5.72
C THR A 38 3.19 22.12 6.17
N GLY A 39 4.33 22.15 5.51
CA GLY A 39 5.46 21.23 5.72
C GLY A 39 5.94 20.71 4.38
N GLN A 40 6.46 21.63 3.53
CA GLN A 40 6.88 21.29 2.16
C GLN A 40 8.08 20.36 2.22
N TRP A 41 7.90 19.14 1.69
CA TRP A 41 9.02 18.28 1.35
C TRP A 41 9.88 18.97 0.30
N PRO A 42 11.23 19.00 0.45
CA PRO A 42 12.08 19.69 -0.50
C PRO A 42 11.91 19.11 -1.91
N LEU A 43 11.77 19.98 -2.90
CA LEU A 43 11.69 19.60 -4.30
C LEU A 43 13.05 19.75 -4.96
N ALA A 44 13.30 18.97 -5.99
CA ALA A 44 14.42 19.16 -6.92
C ALA A 44 14.05 18.66 -8.31
N THR A 45 14.72 19.18 -9.33
CA THR A 45 14.56 18.63 -10.67
C THR A 45 15.16 17.23 -10.74
N PRO A 46 14.65 16.34 -11.61
CA PRO A 46 15.25 15.03 -11.82
C PRO A 46 16.76 15.10 -12.06
N SER A 47 17.21 16.04 -12.89
CA SER A 47 18.63 16.21 -13.25
C SER A 47 19.50 16.58 -12.05
N GLU A 48 19.03 17.43 -11.13
CA GLU A 48 19.76 17.74 -9.88
C GLU A 48 19.93 16.51 -8.97
N LEU A 49 19.10 15.51 -9.17
CA LEU A 49 19.12 14.25 -8.41
C LEU A 49 19.74 13.11 -9.22
N GLY A 50 20.39 13.39 -10.36
CA GLY A 50 21.01 12.37 -11.21
C GLY A 50 19.98 11.43 -11.85
N LEU A 51 18.82 11.97 -12.24
CA LEU A 51 17.78 11.25 -12.97
C LEU A 51 17.51 11.89 -14.31
N SER A 52 17.27 11.08 -15.35
CA SER A 52 16.85 11.52 -16.68
C SER A 52 15.39 11.97 -16.63
N ALA A 53 15.17 13.26 -16.88
CA ALA A 53 13.81 13.80 -17.01
C ALA A 53 13.07 13.17 -18.19
N GLU A 54 13.76 12.86 -19.30
CA GLU A 54 13.19 12.21 -20.48
C GLU A 54 12.67 10.80 -20.15
N SER A 55 13.47 9.98 -19.44
CA SER A 55 13.05 8.63 -19.05
C SER A 55 11.83 8.65 -18.13
N LEU A 56 11.78 9.60 -17.18
CA LEU A 56 10.62 9.77 -16.30
C LEU A 56 9.40 10.30 -17.06
N LEU A 57 9.58 11.16 -18.05
CA LEU A 57 8.49 11.61 -18.91
C LEU A 57 7.94 10.48 -19.78
N ASN A 58 8.79 9.57 -20.26
CA ASN A 58 8.35 8.38 -20.99
C ASN A 58 7.52 7.45 -20.09
N LEU A 59 7.91 7.24 -18.82
CA LEU A 59 7.10 6.51 -17.87
C LEU A 59 5.75 7.20 -17.60
N HIS A 60 5.76 8.53 -17.42
CA HIS A 60 4.56 9.33 -17.27
C HIS A 60 3.59 9.18 -18.47
N ASN A 61 4.12 9.23 -19.69
CA ASN A 61 3.32 9.07 -20.90
C ASN A 61 2.72 7.67 -21.01
N ASP A 62 3.47 6.62 -20.59
CA ASP A 62 2.96 5.26 -20.56
C ASP A 62 1.79 5.11 -19.57
N VAL A 63 1.87 5.79 -18.42
CA VAL A 63 0.78 5.85 -17.43
C VAL A 63 -0.44 6.60 -17.99
N LEU A 64 -0.23 7.76 -18.63
CA LEU A 64 -1.30 8.52 -19.29
C LEU A 64 -2.02 7.73 -20.39
N GLN A 65 -1.31 6.83 -21.05
CA GLN A 65 -1.87 5.93 -22.07
C GLN A 65 -2.52 4.66 -21.46
N GLU A 66 -2.67 4.60 -20.16
CA GLU A 66 -3.25 3.47 -19.40
C GLU A 66 -2.58 2.12 -19.69
N ARG A 67 -1.30 2.11 -20.09
CA ARG A 67 -0.56 0.85 -20.34
C ARG A 67 -0.49 -0.05 -19.12
N TYR A 68 -0.61 0.53 -17.94
CA TYR A 68 -0.56 -0.13 -16.64
C TYR A 68 -1.92 -0.11 -15.92
N GLY A 69 -3.00 0.11 -16.69
CA GLY A 69 -4.32 0.32 -16.12
C GLY A 69 -4.41 1.65 -15.37
N TRP A 70 -5.17 1.68 -14.29
CA TRP A 70 -5.46 2.91 -13.55
C TRP A 70 -4.45 3.12 -12.43
N ILE A 71 -3.47 3.97 -12.71
CA ILE A 71 -2.52 4.51 -11.71
C ILE A 71 -3.00 5.90 -11.34
N ASP A 72 -3.20 6.16 -10.05
CA ASP A 72 -3.70 7.42 -9.52
C ASP A 72 -2.59 8.39 -9.14
N SER A 73 -1.43 7.86 -8.75
CA SER A 73 -0.25 8.69 -8.47
C SER A 73 1.06 7.95 -8.66
N LEU A 74 2.10 8.70 -9.02
CA LEU A 74 3.50 8.28 -9.03
C LEU A 74 4.34 9.37 -8.36
N LEU A 75 5.06 9.01 -7.29
CA LEU A 75 5.95 9.90 -6.59
C LEU A 75 7.32 9.24 -6.41
N ILE A 76 8.40 9.97 -6.71
CA ILE A 76 9.79 9.52 -6.57
C ILE A 76 10.56 10.49 -5.69
N ILE A 77 11.16 9.96 -4.63
CA ILE A 77 12.09 10.67 -3.75
C ILE A 77 13.47 10.11 -4.00
N ARG A 78 14.47 10.98 -4.13
CA ARG A 78 15.89 10.60 -4.13
C ARG A 78 16.70 11.62 -3.32
N ASN A 79 17.64 11.13 -2.51
CA ASN A 79 18.47 11.97 -1.65
C ASN A 79 17.65 12.95 -0.79
N GLY A 80 16.52 12.47 -0.25
CA GLY A 80 15.63 13.23 0.64
C GLY A 80 14.78 14.31 -0.03
N ARG A 81 14.75 14.39 -1.37
CA ARG A 81 14.00 15.39 -2.13
C ARG A 81 13.06 14.71 -3.13
N ILE A 82 11.88 15.31 -3.37
CA ILE A 82 10.96 14.84 -4.40
C ILE A 82 11.55 15.20 -5.76
N ALA A 83 11.86 14.17 -6.56
CA ALA A 83 12.38 14.26 -7.91
C ALA A 83 11.25 14.31 -8.95
N PHE A 84 10.15 13.62 -8.66
CA PHE A 84 9.02 13.47 -9.57
C PHE A 84 7.75 13.24 -8.79
N GLU A 85 6.65 13.85 -9.20
CA GLU A 85 5.34 13.68 -8.59
C GLU A 85 4.26 13.99 -9.62
N GLN A 86 3.38 13.03 -9.88
CA GLN A 86 2.25 13.17 -10.77
C GLN A 86 1.02 12.49 -10.19
N TYR A 87 -0.13 13.06 -10.47
CA TYR A 87 -1.45 12.55 -10.15
C TYR A 87 -2.24 12.38 -11.44
N TYR A 88 -3.02 11.32 -11.51
CA TYR A 88 -3.81 10.95 -12.68
C TYR A 88 -5.27 10.81 -12.25
N GLU A 89 -6.17 11.42 -13.02
CA GLU A 89 -7.59 11.42 -12.68
C GLU A 89 -8.33 10.35 -13.46
N HIS A 90 -9.14 9.57 -12.76
CA HIS A 90 -10.00 8.55 -13.35
C HIS A 90 -11.43 8.69 -12.80
N ASP A 91 -12.44 8.60 -13.67
CA ASP A 91 -13.83 8.58 -13.25
C ASP A 91 -14.25 7.16 -12.81
N TYR A 92 -13.94 6.82 -11.56
CA TYR A 92 -14.29 5.52 -10.99
C TYR A 92 -15.80 5.27 -10.85
N ARG A 93 -16.63 6.33 -10.88
CA ARG A 93 -18.09 6.15 -10.95
C ARG A 93 -18.51 5.61 -12.32
N ALA A 94 -17.87 6.09 -13.38
CA ALA A 94 -18.08 5.54 -14.73
C ALA A 94 -17.43 4.15 -14.91
N VAL A 95 -16.24 3.94 -14.32
CA VAL A 95 -15.48 2.70 -14.46
C VAL A 95 -16.15 1.51 -13.79
N TYR A 96 -16.70 1.70 -12.57
CA TYR A 96 -17.22 0.62 -11.72
C TYR A 96 -18.68 0.79 -11.32
N GLY A 97 -19.43 1.66 -12.00
CA GLY A 97 -20.80 2.01 -11.62
C GLY A 97 -21.77 0.83 -11.55
N ASP A 98 -21.63 -0.11 -12.48
CA ASP A 98 -22.49 -1.30 -12.57
C ASP A 98 -22.11 -2.35 -11.51
N GLU A 99 -20.81 -2.61 -11.34
CA GLU A 99 -20.30 -3.55 -10.34
C GLU A 99 -20.64 -3.11 -8.91
N ALA A 100 -20.64 -1.81 -8.67
CA ALA A 100 -20.94 -1.23 -7.36
C ALA A 100 -22.36 -1.54 -6.84
N GLN A 101 -23.31 -1.85 -7.73
CA GLN A 101 -24.70 -2.10 -7.37
C GLN A 101 -24.98 -3.58 -7.06
N THR A 102 -24.07 -4.48 -7.41
CA THR A 102 -24.31 -5.93 -7.31
C THR A 102 -23.53 -6.53 -6.13
N LEU A 103 -24.26 -7.14 -5.18
CA LEU A 103 -23.61 -7.86 -4.09
C LEU A 103 -22.72 -8.98 -4.63
N GLY A 104 -21.51 -9.07 -4.13
CA GLY A 104 -20.51 -10.03 -4.57
C GLY A 104 -19.30 -10.06 -3.65
N PRO A 105 -18.25 -10.78 -4.02
CA PRO A 105 -17.04 -10.88 -3.19
C PRO A 105 -16.40 -9.51 -2.85
N LEU A 106 -16.44 -8.55 -3.78
CA LEU A 106 -15.91 -7.20 -3.60
C LEU A 106 -17.00 -6.16 -3.23
N VAL A 107 -18.24 -6.59 -3.01
CA VAL A 107 -19.33 -5.77 -2.49
C VAL A 107 -19.86 -6.45 -1.23
N VAL A 108 -19.17 -6.21 -0.12
CA VAL A 108 -19.42 -6.92 1.13
C VAL A 108 -20.59 -6.30 1.87
N ASN A 109 -21.63 -7.10 2.11
CA ASN A 109 -22.81 -6.80 2.92
C ASN A 109 -23.71 -5.64 2.44
N SER A 110 -23.21 -4.63 1.75
CA SER A 110 -24.00 -3.48 1.31
C SER A 110 -23.37 -2.75 0.12
N PRO A 111 -24.16 -2.43 -0.93
CA PRO A 111 -23.69 -1.58 -2.03
C PRO A 111 -23.25 -0.18 -1.58
N SER A 112 -23.83 0.35 -0.51
CA SER A 112 -23.48 1.67 0.04
C SER A 112 -22.43 1.62 1.15
N GLY A 113 -21.96 0.43 1.53
CA GLY A 113 -21.04 0.24 2.65
C GLY A 113 -19.58 0.53 2.32
N PRO A 114 -18.74 0.73 3.36
CA PRO A 114 -17.31 1.05 3.19
C PRO A 114 -16.47 -0.13 2.68
N TYR A 115 -17.03 -1.32 2.61
CA TYR A 115 -16.43 -2.54 2.05
C TYR A 115 -17.05 -2.93 0.69
N ASN A 116 -17.58 -1.93 -0.04
CA ASN A 116 -17.84 -2.03 -1.46
C ASN A 116 -16.66 -1.40 -2.21
N TYR A 117 -15.76 -2.23 -2.73
CA TYR A 117 -14.52 -1.80 -3.37
C TYR A 117 -14.75 -1.19 -4.76
N PHE A 118 -15.95 -1.31 -5.32
CA PHE A 118 -16.36 -0.64 -6.55
C PHE A 118 -17.05 0.71 -6.31
N ASN A 119 -17.41 1.04 -5.07
CA ASN A 119 -18.13 2.27 -4.77
C ASN A 119 -17.15 3.46 -4.69
N ALA A 120 -17.24 4.34 -5.68
CA ALA A 120 -16.35 5.50 -5.82
C ALA A 120 -16.47 6.54 -4.67
N PHE A 121 -17.49 6.45 -3.82
CA PHE A 121 -17.55 7.27 -2.59
C PHE A 121 -16.59 6.77 -1.50
N TRP A 122 -16.31 5.45 -1.48
CA TRP A 122 -15.42 4.84 -0.49
C TRP A 122 -14.03 4.52 -1.05
N HIS A 123 -13.93 4.24 -2.37
CA HIS A 123 -12.73 3.74 -3.01
C HIS A 123 -12.56 4.28 -4.44
N PRO A 124 -11.33 4.51 -4.90
CA PRO A 124 -10.09 4.45 -4.13
C PRO A 124 -9.91 5.60 -3.15
N TYR A 125 -10.66 6.70 -3.32
CA TYR A 125 -10.57 7.91 -2.52
C TYR A 125 -11.68 7.95 -1.47
N PHE A 126 -11.32 8.20 -0.20
CA PHE A 126 -12.27 8.28 0.89
C PHE A 126 -13.20 9.49 0.72
N LYS A 127 -14.49 9.26 0.51
CA LYS A 127 -15.55 10.27 0.48
C LYS A 127 -15.19 11.51 -0.35
N ASP A 128 -14.72 11.29 -1.57
CA ASP A 128 -14.32 12.36 -2.50
C ASP A 128 -13.20 13.29 -1.96
N THR A 129 -12.39 12.84 -1.00
CA THR A 129 -11.19 13.54 -0.51
C THR A 129 -9.96 13.19 -1.36
N GLN A 130 -8.78 13.71 -0.99
CA GLN A 130 -7.48 13.34 -1.57
C GLN A 130 -6.82 12.13 -0.87
N LEU A 131 -7.54 11.49 0.06
CA LEU A 131 -7.04 10.35 0.81
C LEU A 131 -7.29 9.06 0.04
N HIS A 132 -6.22 8.45 -0.41
CA HIS A 132 -6.27 7.18 -1.14
C HIS A 132 -6.24 6.00 -0.19
N SER A 133 -6.97 4.93 -0.54
CA SER A 133 -6.97 3.66 0.20
C SER A 133 -5.59 3.02 0.18
N MET A 134 -5.06 2.68 1.33
CA MET A 134 -3.76 2.00 1.47
C MET A 134 -3.89 0.49 1.28
N GLN A 135 -5.07 -0.06 1.48
CA GLN A 135 -5.29 -1.50 1.43
C GLN A 135 -4.25 -2.22 2.30
N SER A 136 -3.73 -3.35 1.88
CA SER A 136 -2.77 -4.14 2.68
C SER A 136 -1.46 -3.43 3.03
N VAL A 137 -1.17 -2.24 2.50
CA VAL A 137 -0.07 -1.40 3.01
C VAL A 137 -0.34 -0.96 4.46
N THR A 138 -1.59 -0.91 4.89
CA THR A 138 -1.99 -0.71 6.30
C THR A 138 -1.25 -1.66 7.25
N LYS A 139 -0.98 -2.89 6.83
CA LYS A 139 -0.25 -3.90 7.61
C LYS A 139 1.20 -3.46 7.90
N SER A 140 1.86 -2.85 6.93
CA SER A 140 3.23 -2.33 7.12
C SER A 140 3.24 -1.16 8.10
N ILE A 141 2.18 -0.38 8.13
CA ILE A 141 2.01 0.73 9.09
C ILE A 141 1.69 0.18 10.49
N LEU A 142 0.84 -0.83 10.60
CA LEU A 142 0.62 -1.58 11.84
C LEU A 142 1.95 -2.09 12.42
N SER A 143 2.81 -2.70 11.59
CA SER A 143 4.14 -3.16 12.01
C SER A 143 5.00 -2.01 12.56
N ALA A 144 5.02 -0.85 11.90
CA ALA A 144 5.73 0.33 12.38
C ALA A 144 5.24 0.77 13.77
N VAL A 145 3.93 0.79 13.97
CA VAL A 145 3.29 1.19 15.25
C VAL A 145 3.60 0.19 16.37
N ILE A 146 3.55 -1.11 16.07
CA ILE A 146 3.95 -2.16 17.03
C ILE A 146 5.43 -1.96 17.44
N GLY A 147 6.32 -1.67 16.49
CA GLY A 147 7.73 -1.40 16.80
C GLY A 147 7.94 -0.18 17.70
N ILE A 148 7.16 0.87 17.48
CA ILE A 148 7.15 2.04 18.36
C ILE A 148 6.68 1.63 19.76
N ALA A 149 5.57 0.90 19.87
CA ALA A 149 4.99 0.50 21.14
C ALA A 149 5.91 -0.45 21.93
N ILE A 150 6.58 -1.40 21.27
CA ILE A 150 7.59 -2.25 21.92
C ILE A 150 8.76 -1.42 22.47
N SER A 151 9.29 -0.49 21.69
CA SER A 151 10.42 0.34 22.12
C SER A 151 10.08 1.26 23.33
N ARG A 152 8.80 1.50 23.53
CA ARG A 152 8.24 2.28 24.66
C ARG A 152 7.83 1.42 25.86
N GLY A 153 7.80 0.10 25.70
CA GLY A 153 7.29 -0.82 26.72
C GLY A 153 5.77 -0.89 26.80
N ASP A 154 5.06 -0.38 25.79
CA ASP A 154 3.60 -0.31 25.74
C ASP A 154 2.98 -1.58 25.11
N PHE A 155 3.79 -2.44 24.47
CA PHE A 155 3.34 -3.65 23.80
C PHE A 155 4.18 -4.86 24.25
N PRO A 156 3.59 -6.07 24.37
CA PRO A 156 4.27 -7.27 24.87
C PRO A 156 5.39 -7.75 23.94
N ASP A 157 6.25 -8.64 24.49
CA ASP A 157 7.29 -9.32 23.72
C ASP A 157 6.70 -10.16 22.59
N LEU A 158 7.41 -10.23 21.45
CA LEU A 158 6.94 -10.93 20.25
C LEU A 158 6.77 -12.45 20.44
N ASP A 159 7.41 -13.05 21.44
CA ASP A 159 7.31 -14.47 21.73
C ASP A 159 6.15 -14.78 22.70
N THR A 160 5.36 -13.75 23.07
CA THR A 160 4.13 -13.93 23.87
C THR A 160 3.09 -14.73 23.09
N PRO A 161 2.49 -15.78 23.70
CA PRO A 161 1.44 -16.57 23.07
C PRO A 161 0.19 -15.74 22.77
N VAL A 162 -0.34 -15.86 21.56
CA VAL A 162 -1.55 -15.13 21.10
C VAL A 162 -2.76 -15.43 21.97
N LEU A 163 -2.96 -16.70 22.34
CA LEU A 163 -4.13 -17.10 23.11
C LEU A 163 -4.13 -16.59 24.56
N SER A 164 -3.02 -16.00 25.06
CA SER A 164 -3.02 -15.33 26.36
C SER A 164 -3.89 -14.07 26.41
N PHE A 165 -4.27 -13.56 25.24
CA PHE A 165 -5.14 -12.37 25.10
C PHE A 165 -6.61 -12.72 24.86
N PHE A 166 -6.95 -13.98 24.68
CA PHE A 166 -8.29 -14.41 24.27
C PHE A 166 -8.87 -15.47 25.22
N ASN A 167 -10.20 -15.53 25.27
CA ASN A 167 -10.87 -16.59 26.01
C ASN A 167 -10.80 -17.91 25.23
N VAL A 168 -9.96 -18.81 25.72
CA VAL A 168 -9.72 -20.13 25.12
C VAL A 168 -11.01 -20.96 25.02
N ASP A 169 -11.93 -20.83 25.98
CA ASP A 169 -13.21 -21.58 25.97
C ASP A 169 -14.17 -21.09 24.89
N LYS A 170 -13.93 -19.89 24.33
CA LYS A 170 -14.72 -19.31 23.22
C LYS A 170 -14.02 -19.45 21.87
N THR A 171 -12.82 -20.00 21.82
CA THR A 171 -12.04 -20.16 20.60
C THR A 171 -12.16 -21.60 20.11
N ALA A 172 -12.54 -21.78 18.85
CA ALA A 172 -12.65 -23.11 18.26
C ALA A 172 -11.29 -23.72 17.91
N HIS A 173 -11.23 -25.04 17.83
CA HIS A 173 -10.06 -25.81 17.39
C HIS A 173 -8.77 -25.51 18.17
N VAL A 174 -8.87 -25.30 19.49
CA VAL A 174 -7.70 -25.07 20.32
C VAL A 174 -6.99 -26.40 20.62
N ASP A 175 -5.77 -26.50 20.12
CA ASP A 175 -4.82 -27.58 20.32
C ASP A 175 -3.46 -27.04 20.79
N ASP A 176 -2.47 -27.90 20.92
CA ASP A 176 -1.12 -27.51 21.36
C ASP A 176 -0.42 -26.60 20.33
N GLN A 177 -0.66 -26.81 19.03
CA GLN A 177 -0.11 -25.96 17.98
C GLN A 177 -0.70 -24.54 18.07
N LYS A 178 -2.02 -24.40 18.21
CA LYS A 178 -2.65 -23.08 18.34
C LYS A 178 -2.20 -22.37 19.63
N ARG A 179 -1.93 -23.09 20.72
CA ARG A 179 -1.38 -22.54 21.96
C ARG A 179 0.05 -22.04 21.80
N ALA A 180 0.82 -22.62 20.89
CA ALA A 180 2.19 -22.21 20.59
C ALA A 180 2.29 -21.01 19.63
N MET A 181 1.17 -20.52 19.08
CA MET A 181 1.13 -19.37 18.20
C MET A 181 1.51 -18.10 18.96
N THR A 182 2.49 -17.33 18.45
CA THR A 182 3.01 -16.10 19.08
C THR A 182 2.75 -14.86 18.23
N LEU A 183 2.95 -13.68 18.80
CA LEU A 183 2.85 -12.39 18.09
C LEU A 183 3.82 -12.31 16.91
N ARG A 184 5.01 -12.89 17.03
CA ARG A 184 5.99 -13.02 15.95
C ARG A 184 5.42 -13.76 14.75
N HIS A 185 4.72 -14.86 14.99
CA HIS A 185 4.10 -15.66 13.93
C HIS A 185 3.02 -14.87 13.18
N LEU A 186 2.22 -14.05 13.87
CA LEU A 186 1.25 -13.15 13.22
C LEU A 186 1.95 -12.08 12.36
N LEU A 187 3.03 -11.47 12.86
CA LEU A 187 3.81 -10.46 12.13
C LEU A 187 4.47 -11.04 10.87
N THR A 188 4.92 -12.28 10.93
CA THR A 188 5.60 -12.96 9.82
C THR A 188 4.64 -13.77 8.94
N MET A 189 3.32 -13.74 9.24
CA MET A 189 2.30 -14.53 8.53
C MET A 189 2.65 -16.02 8.47
N SER A 190 3.03 -16.55 9.62
CA SER A 190 3.40 -17.97 9.81
C SER A 190 2.72 -18.59 11.01
N GLU A 191 1.56 -18.07 11.38
CA GLU A 191 0.76 -18.52 12.53
C GLU A 191 0.21 -19.94 12.39
N GLY A 192 0.15 -20.47 11.16
CA GLY A 192 -0.22 -21.84 10.87
C GLY A 192 -1.71 -22.11 10.78
N LEU A 193 -2.56 -21.09 10.86
CA LEU A 193 -4.02 -21.23 10.67
C LEU A 193 -4.35 -21.57 9.20
N ARG A 194 -5.42 -22.37 9.01
CA ARG A 194 -5.95 -22.63 7.66
C ARG A 194 -6.48 -21.34 7.07
N TRP A 195 -5.90 -20.92 5.97
CA TRP A 195 -6.27 -19.69 5.31
C TRP A 195 -5.93 -19.77 3.82
N ASP A 196 -6.86 -19.43 2.95
CA ASP A 196 -6.64 -19.36 1.52
C ASP A 196 -7.02 -17.96 1.00
N GLU A 197 -6.02 -17.12 0.85
CA GLU A 197 -6.10 -15.77 0.30
C GLU A 197 -5.25 -15.65 -0.99
N ASN A 198 -4.72 -16.79 -1.50
CA ASN A 198 -3.92 -16.84 -2.72
C ASN A 198 -4.78 -16.92 -3.99
N ILE A 199 -6.05 -17.24 -3.85
CA ILE A 199 -7.04 -17.20 -4.93
C ILE A 199 -7.59 -15.78 -5.08
N PRO A 200 -8.15 -15.41 -6.26
CA PRO A 200 -8.67 -14.07 -6.49
C PRO A 200 -9.70 -13.62 -5.44
N TYR A 201 -9.66 -12.36 -5.04
CA TYR A 201 -10.68 -11.78 -4.14
C TYR A 201 -12.09 -11.75 -4.74
N THR A 202 -12.20 -11.96 -6.04
CA THR A 202 -13.49 -12.18 -6.73
C THR A 202 -14.02 -13.60 -6.54
N ASP A 203 -13.21 -14.55 -6.05
CA ASP A 203 -13.65 -15.90 -5.74
C ASP A 203 -14.35 -15.92 -4.35
N PRO A 204 -15.60 -16.40 -4.25
CA PRO A 204 -16.32 -16.47 -2.98
C PRO A 204 -15.73 -17.46 -1.96
N LYS A 205 -14.78 -18.31 -2.36
CA LYS A 205 -14.06 -19.24 -1.48
C LYS A 205 -12.83 -18.60 -0.84
N ASN A 206 -12.39 -17.43 -1.30
CA ASN A 206 -11.30 -16.71 -0.68
C ASN A 206 -11.62 -16.46 0.79
N THR A 207 -10.73 -16.89 1.70
CA THR A 207 -11.02 -16.87 3.14
C THR A 207 -11.20 -15.46 3.67
N PHE A 208 -10.47 -14.47 3.12
CA PHE A 208 -10.70 -13.05 3.41
C PHE A 208 -12.15 -12.64 3.06
N THR A 209 -12.63 -13.01 1.88
CA THR A 209 -14.00 -12.69 1.43
C THR A 209 -15.06 -13.33 2.33
N VAL A 210 -14.80 -14.54 2.81
CA VAL A 210 -15.68 -15.22 3.78
C VAL A 210 -15.64 -14.50 5.13
N MET A 211 -14.46 -14.18 5.65
CA MET A 211 -14.27 -13.42 6.88
C MET A 211 -14.99 -12.08 6.84
N ALA A 212 -14.84 -11.33 5.75
CA ALA A 212 -15.43 -10.00 5.60
C ALA A 212 -16.96 -9.96 5.72
N ARG A 213 -17.61 -11.10 5.49
CA ARG A 213 -19.07 -11.27 5.68
C ARG A 213 -19.48 -11.69 7.08
N SER A 214 -18.54 -12.08 7.93
CA SER A 214 -18.80 -12.38 9.33
C SER A 214 -18.97 -11.08 10.14
N LEU A 215 -19.54 -11.21 11.35
CA LEU A 215 -19.69 -10.05 12.23
C LEU A 215 -18.39 -9.75 12.99
N ASP A 216 -17.70 -10.77 13.44
CA ASP A 216 -16.45 -10.67 14.22
C ASP A 216 -15.30 -11.29 13.44
N TRP A 217 -14.51 -10.43 12.81
CA TRP A 217 -13.40 -10.85 11.94
C TRP A 217 -12.23 -11.44 12.74
N VAL A 218 -12.02 -10.94 13.96
CA VAL A 218 -10.97 -11.47 14.86
C VAL A 218 -11.33 -12.86 15.32
N GLN A 219 -12.56 -13.05 15.82
CA GLN A 219 -13.02 -14.37 16.26
C GLN A 219 -13.08 -15.36 15.11
N PHE A 220 -13.58 -14.95 13.93
CA PHE A 220 -13.57 -15.76 12.71
C PHE A 220 -12.17 -16.30 12.40
N THR A 221 -11.15 -15.43 12.51
CA THR A 221 -9.77 -15.81 12.21
C THR A 221 -9.21 -16.76 13.28
N LEU A 222 -9.44 -16.46 14.56
CA LEU A 222 -9.01 -17.32 15.67
C LEU A 222 -9.65 -18.71 15.62
N ASP A 223 -10.86 -18.80 15.11
CA ASP A 223 -11.61 -20.06 15.00
C ASP A 223 -11.16 -20.96 13.84
N GLN A 224 -10.26 -20.48 12.96
CA GLN A 224 -9.73 -21.35 11.91
C GLN A 224 -8.88 -22.49 12.52
N PRO A 225 -9.02 -23.73 12.04
CA PRO A 225 -8.17 -24.82 12.50
C PRO A 225 -6.71 -24.63 12.09
N MET A 226 -5.81 -25.29 12.80
CA MET A 226 -4.40 -25.33 12.39
C MET A 226 -4.23 -26.17 11.11
N GLU A 227 -3.31 -25.74 10.24
CA GLU A 227 -2.89 -26.42 9.00
C GLU A 227 -1.40 -26.76 9.02
N SER A 228 -0.61 -26.00 9.78
CA SER A 228 0.83 -26.23 9.96
C SER A 228 1.28 -25.76 11.33
N GLU A 229 2.46 -26.21 11.76
CA GLU A 229 3.07 -25.71 12.99
C GLU A 229 3.42 -24.22 12.83
N PRO A 230 3.15 -23.38 13.85
CA PRO A 230 3.54 -21.98 13.85
C PRO A 230 5.03 -21.79 13.57
N GLY A 231 5.37 -20.81 12.73
CA GLY A 231 6.74 -20.48 12.36
C GLY A 231 7.36 -21.37 11.27
N THR A 232 6.66 -22.38 10.76
CA THR A 232 7.24 -23.33 9.78
C THR A 232 6.90 -22.98 8.33
N ARG A 233 5.77 -22.29 8.07
CA ARG A 233 5.29 -21.98 6.74
C ARG A 233 4.73 -20.58 6.69
N PHE A 234 5.10 -19.81 5.67
CA PHE A 234 4.43 -18.57 5.33
C PHE A 234 3.08 -18.86 4.68
N ASN A 235 2.05 -18.18 5.16
CA ASN A 235 0.74 -18.16 4.51
C ASN A 235 0.11 -16.78 4.70
N TYR A 236 -0.05 -16.02 3.60
CA TYR A 236 -0.60 -14.66 3.69
C TYR A 236 -2.01 -14.69 4.25
N ASN A 237 -2.20 -14.03 5.39
CA ASN A 237 -3.44 -14.04 6.17
C ASN A 237 -3.77 -12.63 6.67
N SER A 238 -4.75 -11.99 6.06
CA SER A 238 -5.20 -10.66 6.46
C SER A 238 -5.80 -10.64 7.88
N GLY A 239 -6.44 -11.73 8.29
CA GLY A 239 -6.98 -11.86 9.65
C GLY A 239 -5.92 -11.81 10.75
N ALA A 240 -4.69 -12.28 10.48
CA ALA A 240 -3.56 -12.18 11.43
C ALA A 240 -3.28 -10.73 11.85
N SER A 241 -3.41 -9.78 10.92
CA SER A 241 -3.24 -8.36 11.22
C SER A 241 -4.36 -7.79 12.09
N LEU A 242 -5.59 -8.30 11.95
CA LEU A 242 -6.71 -7.92 12.82
C LEU A 242 -6.52 -8.46 14.25
N ILE A 243 -6.02 -9.68 14.40
CA ILE A 243 -5.66 -10.24 15.71
C ILE A 243 -4.61 -9.35 16.39
N LEU A 244 -3.56 -8.91 15.66
CA LEU A 244 -2.56 -7.97 16.17
C LEU A 244 -3.19 -6.64 16.60
N GLY A 245 -4.13 -6.09 15.82
CA GLY A 245 -4.86 -4.87 16.18
C GLY A 245 -5.69 -5.02 17.46
N GLN A 246 -6.36 -6.15 17.63
CA GLN A 246 -7.12 -6.45 18.85
C GLN A 246 -6.20 -6.61 20.07
N ILE A 247 -5.08 -7.32 19.93
CA ILE A 247 -4.08 -7.46 20.99
C ILE A 247 -3.47 -6.10 21.33
N PHE A 248 -3.23 -5.24 20.32
CA PHE A 248 -2.73 -3.89 20.54
C PHE A 248 -3.67 -3.08 21.44
N LEU A 249 -4.97 -3.08 21.14
CA LEU A 249 -5.98 -2.39 21.96
C LEU A 249 -6.02 -2.96 23.39
N GLN A 250 -5.95 -4.26 23.56
CA GLN A 250 -5.99 -4.90 24.89
C GLN A 250 -4.73 -4.62 25.71
N SER A 251 -3.56 -4.57 25.06
CA SER A 251 -2.27 -4.38 25.73
C SER A 251 -2.04 -2.93 26.14
N THR A 252 -2.39 -1.99 25.24
CA THR A 252 -2.13 -0.56 25.46
C THR A 252 -3.30 0.17 26.11
N GLY A 253 -4.52 -0.37 26.00
CA GLY A 253 -5.77 0.31 26.37
C GLY A 253 -6.12 1.47 25.42
N ILE A 254 -5.37 1.67 24.33
CA ILE A 254 -5.51 2.77 23.38
C ILE A 254 -5.83 2.20 21.99
N ASP A 255 -6.84 2.77 21.33
CA ASP A 255 -7.13 2.42 19.94
C ASP A 255 -5.89 2.70 19.05
N ILE A 256 -5.59 1.77 18.15
CA ILE A 256 -4.38 1.86 17.34
C ILE A 256 -4.35 3.11 16.46
N GLU A 257 -5.49 3.59 15.99
CA GLU A 257 -5.58 4.84 15.24
C GLU A 257 -5.10 6.03 16.08
N ALA A 258 -5.59 6.15 17.32
CA ALA A 258 -5.19 7.21 18.23
C ALA A 258 -3.69 7.11 18.61
N TYR A 259 -3.21 5.90 18.83
CA TYR A 259 -1.79 5.67 19.12
C TYR A 259 -0.90 6.01 17.92
N THR A 260 -1.31 5.62 16.71
CA THR A 260 -0.63 5.96 15.45
C THR A 260 -0.60 7.46 15.22
N ALA A 261 -1.72 8.15 15.46
CA ALA A 261 -1.80 9.60 15.35
C ALA A 261 -0.77 10.30 16.25
N GLN A 262 -0.64 9.86 17.50
CA GLN A 262 0.26 10.47 18.47
C GLN A 262 1.73 10.14 18.22
N HIS A 263 2.06 8.88 17.91
CA HIS A 263 3.44 8.39 17.97
C HIS A 263 4.11 8.22 16.61
N LEU A 264 3.33 8.20 15.52
CA LEU A 264 3.84 8.09 14.14
C LEU A 264 3.44 9.31 13.30
N PHE A 265 2.14 9.63 13.22
CA PHE A 265 1.66 10.63 12.28
C PHE A 265 2.03 12.06 12.70
N GLN A 266 1.79 12.45 13.94
CA GLN A 266 2.15 13.77 14.44
C GLN A 266 3.64 14.08 14.29
N PRO A 267 4.60 13.19 14.65
CA PRO A 267 6.02 13.40 14.40
C PRO A 267 6.39 13.59 12.93
N LEU A 268 5.66 12.94 12.00
CA LEU A 268 5.85 13.06 10.56
C LEU A 268 5.09 14.24 9.95
N GLY A 269 4.30 14.98 10.73
CA GLY A 269 3.43 16.06 10.24
C GLY A 269 2.32 15.53 9.33
N ILE A 270 1.79 14.33 9.59
CA ILE A 270 0.61 13.75 8.95
C ILE A 270 -0.59 14.17 9.80
N THR A 271 -1.48 14.98 9.22
CA THR A 271 -2.64 15.55 9.93
C THR A 271 -3.97 15.15 9.30
N ASN A 272 -3.93 14.63 8.08
CA ASN A 272 -5.13 14.22 7.35
C ASN A 272 -5.02 12.74 7.00
N TYR A 273 -5.87 11.93 7.56
CA TYR A 273 -5.97 10.49 7.36
C TYR A 273 -7.37 10.03 7.76
N GLU A 274 -7.74 8.84 7.32
CA GLU A 274 -8.97 8.17 7.72
C GLU A 274 -8.68 6.69 7.96
N TRP A 275 -9.44 6.07 8.85
CA TRP A 275 -9.26 4.66 9.18
C TRP A 275 -10.62 3.96 9.28
N LYS A 276 -10.91 3.04 8.38
CA LYS A 276 -12.14 2.24 8.44
C LYS A 276 -12.20 1.40 9.71
N ARG A 277 -13.41 1.08 10.12
CA ARG A 277 -13.68 0.19 11.24
C ARG A 277 -14.28 -1.13 10.75
N THR A 278 -13.88 -2.23 11.37
CA THR A 278 -14.57 -3.51 11.21
C THR A 278 -16.02 -3.42 11.68
N PRO A 279 -16.90 -4.35 11.33
CA PRO A 279 -18.27 -4.36 11.84
C PRO A 279 -18.37 -4.33 13.38
N PHE A 280 -17.35 -4.85 14.07
CA PHE A 280 -17.26 -4.87 15.54
C PHE A 280 -16.62 -3.60 16.14
N GLY A 281 -16.29 -2.59 15.30
CA GLY A 281 -15.78 -1.29 15.74
C GLY A 281 -14.27 -1.21 15.97
N LEU A 282 -13.51 -2.31 15.78
CA LEU A 282 -12.05 -2.28 15.80
C LEU A 282 -11.52 -1.51 14.59
N ALA A 283 -10.44 -0.73 14.75
CA ALA A 283 -9.75 -0.18 13.58
C ALA A 283 -9.30 -1.32 12.66
N ASP A 284 -9.60 -1.19 11.38
CA ASP A 284 -9.26 -2.22 10.39
C ASP A 284 -7.76 -2.15 10.07
N THR A 285 -6.98 -2.93 10.81
CA THR A 285 -5.52 -2.98 10.75
C THR A 285 -4.97 -3.78 9.58
N GLN A 286 -5.85 -4.40 8.79
CA GLN A 286 -5.44 -5.16 7.62
C GLN A 286 -5.45 -4.32 6.32
N GLU A 287 -6.39 -3.35 6.16
CA GLU A 287 -6.56 -2.58 4.93
C GLU A 287 -7.22 -1.21 5.11
N GLY A 288 -7.64 -0.86 6.33
CA GLY A 288 -8.59 0.23 6.58
C GLY A 288 -8.04 1.65 6.47
N LEU A 289 -6.74 1.84 6.35
CA LEU A 289 -6.11 3.17 6.36
C LEU A 289 -6.21 3.87 5.00
N PHE A 290 -6.45 5.19 5.04
CA PHE A 290 -6.38 6.10 3.91
C PHE A 290 -5.37 7.22 4.19
N LEU A 291 -4.48 7.47 3.25
CA LEU A 291 -3.45 8.50 3.31
C LEU A 291 -3.31 9.21 1.97
N SER A 292 -2.70 10.39 1.99
CA SER A 292 -2.17 11.00 0.77
C SER A 292 -0.93 10.24 0.27
N THR A 293 -0.63 10.34 -1.02
CA THR A 293 0.60 9.77 -1.61
C THR A 293 1.86 10.29 -0.92
N ARG A 294 1.90 11.59 -0.60
CA ARG A 294 3.03 12.21 0.13
C ARG A 294 3.16 11.68 1.55
N ASP A 295 2.05 11.42 2.24
CA ASP A 295 2.11 10.90 3.61
C ASP A 295 2.55 9.44 3.65
N LEU A 296 2.12 8.64 2.68
CA LEU A 296 2.66 7.30 2.49
C LEU A 296 4.18 7.34 2.19
N ALA A 297 4.62 8.30 1.37
CA ALA A 297 6.04 8.49 1.07
C ALA A 297 6.86 8.88 2.30
N LYS A 298 6.31 9.66 3.25
CA LYS A 298 6.99 9.97 4.53
C LYS A 298 7.26 8.70 5.34
N ILE A 299 6.31 7.78 5.37
CA ILE A 299 6.47 6.51 6.10
C ILE A 299 7.53 5.63 5.42
N ALA A 300 7.49 5.49 4.09
CA ALA A 300 8.51 4.75 3.36
C ALA A 300 9.92 5.37 3.52
N TYR A 301 10.00 6.70 3.49
CA TYR A 301 11.26 7.42 3.71
C TYR A 301 11.77 7.28 5.15
N LEU A 302 10.87 7.23 6.15
CA LEU A 302 11.24 6.93 7.53
C LEU A 302 11.94 5.57 7.64
N TYR A 303 11.46 4.54 6.92
CA TYR A 303 12.12 3.24 6.83
C TYR A 303 13.48 3.32 6.12
N LEU A 304 13.56 4.06 5.01
CA LEU A 304 14.82 4.33 4.31
C LEU A 304 15.85 4.97 5.23
N GLN A 305 15.41 5.91 6.09
CA GLN A 305 16.25 6.60 7.07
C GLN A 305 16.38 5.85 8.40
N LYS A 306 16.14 4.53 8.40
CA LYS A 306 16.32 3.64 9.56
C LYS A 306 15.57 4.13 10.81
N GLY A 307 14.35 4.61 10.60
CA GLY A 307 13.45 5.07 11.67
C GLY A 307 13.69 6.50 12.16
N ARG A 308 14.54 7.27 11.48
CA ARG A 308 14.86 8.67 11.85
C ARG A 308 14.11 9.67 10.97
N TRP A 309 13.57 10.71 11.62
CA TRP A 309 12.90 11.85 10.97
C TRP A 309 13.34 13.15 11.62
N ASN A 310 13.86 14.10 10.85
CA ASN A 310 14.37 15.39 11.37
C ASN A 310 15.27 15.20 12.61
N GLN A 311 16.24 14.31 12.54
CA GLN A 311 17.19 13.94 13.59
C GLN A 311 16.58 13.24 14.83
N LYS A 312 15.25 13.05 14.87
CA LYS A 312 14.57 12.31 15.95
C LYS A 312 14.40 10.85 15.53
N THR A 313 14.60 9.95 16.46
CA THR A 313 14.25 8.53 16.29
C THR A 313 12.76 8.39 16.56
N ILE A 314 12.00 7.94 15.53
CA ILE A 314 10.57 7.65 15.63
C ILE A 314 10.37 6.14 15.82
N ILE A 315 11.10 5.33 15.02
CA ILE A 315 11.11 3.87 15.14
C ILE A 315 12.54 3.45 15.45
N ALA A 316 12.73 2.51 16.37
CA ALA A 316 14.06 1.99 16.67
C ALA A 316 14.68 1.34 15.43
N GLU A 317 15.97 1.61 15.14
CA GLU A 317 16.67 1.03 13.99
C GLU A 317 16.67 -0.51 14.05
N SER A 318 16.77 -1.09 15.24
CA SER A 318 16.67 -2.54 15.42
C SER A 318 15.33 -3.10 14.90
N TRP A 319 14.21 -2.40 15.17
CA TRP A 319 12.91 -2.80 14.64
C TRP A 319 12.84 -2.69 13.12
N ILE A 320 13.38 -1.60 12.54
CA ILE A 320 13.45 -1.45 11.08
C ILE A 320 14.21 -2.63 10.47
N ASN A 321 15.37 -2.95 11.01
CA ASN A 321 16.20 -4.06 10.52
C ASN A 321 15.50 -5.41 10.65
N ASP A 322 14.83 -5.66 11.76
CA ASP A 322 14.07 -6.91 11.99
C ASP A 322 12.84 -7.00 11.10
N SER A 323 12.10 -5.91 10.95
CA SER A 323 10.88 -5.89 10.13
C SER A 323 11.16 -6.06 8.63
N LEU A 324 12.30 -5.57 8.15
CA LEU A 324 12.69 -5.70 6.75
C LEU A 324 13.47 -7.01 6.46
N ARG A 325 14.01 -7.66 7.48
CA ARG A 325 14.69 -8.95 7.32
C ARG A 325 13.67 -10.04 6.98
N ALA A 326 13.85 -10.68 5.83
CA ALA A 326 12.98 -11.77 5.42
C ALA A 326 13.06 -12.93 6.41
N ALA A 327 11.95 -13.21 7.10
CA ALA A 327 11.77 -14.42 7.91
C ALA A 327 11.59 -15.65 7.01
N PHE A 328 10.96 -15.45 5.85
CA PHE A 328 10.73 -16.48 4.83
C PHE A 328 11.22 -16.02 3.46
N LYS A 329 11.89 -16.93 2.75
CA LYS A 329 12.16 -16.82 1.32
C LYS A 329 11.02 -17.55 0.59
N LEU A 330 10.23 -16.81 -0.17
CA LEU A 330 8.95 -17.32 -0.69
C LEU A 330 9.05 -17.93 -2.08
N ASN A 331 9.93 -17.39 -2.91
CA ASN A 331 10.12 -17.84 -4.27
C ASN A 331 11.55 -17.52 -4.72
N ASP A 332 12.31 -18.56 -5.06
CA ASP A 332 13.68 -18.39 -5.54
C ASP A 332 13.72 -17.75 -6.94
N GLU A 333 12.71 -18.00 -7.81
CA GLU A 333 12.62 -17.40 -9.14
C GLU A 333 12.27 -15.90 -9.04
N LEU A 334 11.23 -15.55 -8.25
CA LEU A 334 10.83 -14.17 -8.02
C LEU A 334 11.68 -13.47 -6.96
N ARG A 335 12.59 -14.21 -6.29
CA ARG A 335 13.52 -13.66 -5.29
C ARG A 335 12.83 -12.82 -4.21
N THR A 336 11.63 -13.23 -3.82
CA THR A 336 10.78 -12.54 -2.84
C THR A 336 10.96 -13.10 -1.44
N GLY A 337 10.80 -12.24 -0.44
CA GLY A 337 10.76 -12.61 0.97
C GLY A 337 9.74 -11.79 1.74
N TYR A 338 9.47 -12.19 2.98
CA TYR A 338 8.55 -11.50 3.88
C TYR A 338 9.12 -11.40 5.28
N GLY A 339 9.06 -10.22 5.87
CA GLY A 339 9.48 -9.93 7.24
C GLY A 339 8.28 -9.59 8.14
N PHE A 340 8.37 -8.56 8.99
CA PHE A 340 7.25 -8.13 9.82
C PHE A 340 6.33 -7.22 9.01
N GLN A 341 5.42 -7.85 8.25
CA GLN A 341 4.42 -7.19 7.38
C GLN A 341 5.02 -6.31 6.27
N TRP A 342 6.27 -6.59 5.91
CA TRP A 342 6.96 -6.01 4.78
C TRP A 342 7.43 -7.09 3.80
N TRP A 343 7.26 -6.81 2.51
CA TRP A 343 7.82 -7.63 1.44
C TRP A 343 9.25 -7.20 1.15
N SER A 344 10.09 -8.13 0.77
CA SER A 344 11.37 -7.87 0.17
C SER A 344 11.45 -8.52 -1.21
N GLN A 345 12.15 -7.88 -2.14
CA GLN A 345 12.31 -8.35 -3.49
C GLN A 345 13.73 -8.08 -3.98
N ARG A 346 14.41 -9.11 -4.47
CA ARG A 346 15.69 -8.95 -5.14
C ARG A 346 15.47 -8.58 -6.59
N TYR A 347 16.22 -7.63 -7.11
CA TYR A 347 16.21 -7.23 -8.50
C TYR A 347 17.64 -7.09 -9.02
N GLN A 348 17.79 -7.12 -10.33
CA GLN A 348 19.07 -6.89 -11.02
C GLN A 348 19.05 -5.47 -11.59
N TYR A 349 20.14 -4.75 -11.40
CA TYR A 349 20.37 -3.49 -12.07
C TYR A 349 21.83 -3.46 -12.51
N GLN A 350 22.06 -3.28 -13.80
CA GLN A 350 23.36 -3.55 -14.41
C GLN A 350 23.83 -4.97 -14.01
N ASP A 351 25.05 -5.17 -13.59
CA ASP A 351 25.60 -6.49 -13.24
C ASP A 351 25.49 -6.82 -11.74
N LYS A 352 24.69 -6.07 -10.97
CA LYS A 352 24.58 -6.21 -9.51
C LYS A 352 23.18 -6.58 -9.05
N SER A 353 23.12 -7.34 -7.96
CA SER A 353 21.88 -7.70 -7.29
C SER A 353 21.65 -6.82 -6.08
N TYR A 354 20.44 -6.27 -5.97
CA TYR A 354 20.00 -5.36 -4.92
C TYR A 354 18.71 -5.86 -4.27
N VAL A 355 18.34 -5.27 -3.15
CA VAL A 355 17.09 -5.59 -2.45
C VAL A 355 16.21 -4.35 -2.33
N ALA A 356 14.99 -4.47 -2.79
CA ALA A 356 13.91 -3.53 -2.52
C ALA A 356 13.04 -4.03 -1.36
N TYR A 357 12.52 -3.10 -0.55
CA TYR A 357 11.50 -3.39 0.44
C TYR A 357 10.21 -2.67 0.07
N LEU A 358 9.07 -3.35 0.21
CA LEU A 358 7.83 -2.80 -0.30
C LEU A 358 6.59 -3.22 0.48
N GLY A 359 5.58 -2.36 0.50
CA GLY A 359 4.21 -2.70 0.79
C GLY A 359 3.50 -3.14 -0.49
N LYS A 360 2.53 -4.06 -0.36
CA LYS A 360 1.67 -4.48 -1.48
C LYS A 360 0.21 -4.31 -1.07
N GLY A 361 -0.46 -3.30 -1.62
CA GLY A 361 -1.89 -3.06 -1.44
C GLY A 361 -2.69 -3.49 -2.67
N PHE A 362 -3.88 -4.03 -2.44
CA PHE A 362 -4.83 -4.40 -3.47
C PHE A 362 -5.18 -3.19 -4.34
N GLY A 363 -5.21 -3.35 -5.65
CA GLY A 363 -5.44 -2.27 -6.61
C GLY A 363 -4.20 -1.51 -7.07
N GLY A 364 -3.03 -1.63 -6.37
CA GLY A 364 -1.80 -1.02 -6.87
C GLY A 364 -1.03 -0.13 -5.90
N GLN A 365 -1.37 -0.13 -4.61
CA GLN A 365 -0.64 0.63 -3.60
C GLN A 365 0.75 0.01 -3.39
N ARG A 366 1.81 0.77 -3.71
CA ARG A 366 3.20 0.31 -3.69
C ARG A 366 4.13 1.40 -3.15
N PRO A 367 4.36 1.49 -1.84
CA PRO A 367 5.56 2.12 -1.33
C PRO A 367 6.74 1.17 -1.57
N ILE A 368 7.77 1.62 -2.28
CA ILE A 368 8.98 0.87 -2.63
C ILE A 368 10.18 1.63 -2.10
N ILE A 369 11.02 0.96 -1.35
CA ILE A 369 12.23 1.49 -0.72
C ILE A 369 13.44 0.84 -1.39
N LEU A 370 14.34 1.65 -1.94
CA LEU A 370 15.57 1.26 -2.61
C LEU A 370 16.78 1.83 -1.86
N PRO A 371 17.27 1.15 -0.82
CA PRO A 371 18.30 1.71 0.06
C PRO A 371 19.62 2.04 -0.69
N ASP A 372 20.02 1.20 -1.63
CA ASP A 372 21.26 1.37 -2.39
C ASP A 372 21.25 2.60 -3.31
N PHE A 373 20.07 3.18 -3.58
CA PHE A 373 19.89 4.36 -4.42
C PHE A 373 19.42 5.59 -3.64
N ASP A 374 19.33 5.50 -2.30
CA ASP A 374 18.68 6.51 -1.43
C ASP A 374 17.36 7.00 -2.02
N MET A 375 16.51 6.04 -2.40
CA MET A 375 15.31 6.30 -3.19
C MET A 375 14.05 5.66 -2.60
N VAL A 376 12.94 6.37 -2.71
CA VAL A 376 11.59 5.86 -2.46
C VAL A 376 10.76 6.10 -3.72
N ILE A 377 9.98 5.08 -4.11
CA ILE A 377 8.96 5.19 -5.15
C ILE A 377 7.61 4.90 -4.49
N VAL A 378 6.62 5.73 -4.73
CA VAL A 378 5.24 5.47 -4.30
C VAL A 378 4.34 5.46 -5.50
N LEU A 379 3.58 4.38 -5.64
CA LEU A 379 2.50 4.23 -6.58
C LEU A 379 1.19 4.07 -5.82
N THR A 380 0.14 4.70 -6.30
CA THR A 380 -1.25 4.37 -5.96
C THR A 380 -2.03 4.09 -7.23
N GLY A 381 -3.09 3.30 -7.13
CA GLY A 381 -3.95 2.97 -8.27
C GLY A 381 -5.13 2.09 -7.83
N TRP A 382 -6.04 1.80 -8.77
CA TRP A 382 -7.23 1.03 -8.44
C TRP A 382 -7.56 -0.05 -9.50
N ASN A 383 -6.59 -0.92 -9.76
CA ASN A 383 -6.71 -2.07 -10.67
C ASN A 383 -7.18 -3.30 -9.87
N ILE A 384 -8.48 -3.38 -9.57
CA ILE A 384 -9.04 -4.41 -8.68
C ILE A 384 -9.65 -5.61 -9.42
N LEU A 385 -9.71 -5.56 -10.74
CA LEU A 385 -10.14 -6.70 -11.57
C LEU A 385 -8.92 -7.44 -12.13
N PRO A 386 -8.96 -8.79 -12.18
CA PRO A 386 -7.78 -9.61 -12.50
C PRO A 386 -7.34 -9.53 -13.96
N ASP A 387 -8.18 -9.06 -14.85
CA ASP A 387 -7.94 -8.97 -16.31
C ASP A 387 -7.38 -7.60 -16.75
N LYS A 388 -7.13 -6.71 -15.79
CA LYS A 388 -6.60 -5.36 -16.10
C LYS A 388 -5.08 -5.36 -16.11
N PRO A 389 -4.46 -4.54 -17.00
CA PRO A 389 -3.03 -4.27 -16.93
C PRO A 389 -2.61 -3.77 -15.56
N PHE A 390 -1.40 -4.07 -15.16
CA PHE A 390 -0.91 -3.72 -13.83
C PHE A 390 0.60 -3.44 -13.86
N LEU A 391 1.02 -2.33 -13.27
CA LEU A 391 2.43 -2.05 -13.09
C LEU A 391 2.98 -2.85 -11.89
N HIS A 392 3.67 -3.92 -12.18
CA HIS A 392 4.33 -4.72 -11.15
C HIS A 392 5.52 -3.97 -10.53
N ALA A 393 5.83 -4.28 -9.27
CA ALA A 393 6.92 -3.59 -8.56
C ALA A 393 8.28 -3.75 -9.27
N GLU A 394 8.56 -4.90 -9.88
CA GLU A 394 9.79 -5.15 -10.65
C GLU A 394 9.91 -4.19 -11.82
N GLU A 395 8.86 -4.08 -12.62
CA GLU A 395 8.82 -3.18 -13.77
C GLU A 395 8.88 -1.71 -13.33
N ALA A 396 8.19 -1.34 -12.25
CA ALA A 396 8.28 0.01 -11.70
C ALA A 396 9.72 0.35 -11.27
N ILE A 397 10.40 -0.57 -10.59
CA ILE A 397 11.81 -0.42 -10.20
C ILE A 397 12.69 -0.27 -11.45
N GLU A 398 12.55 -1.17 -12.42
CA GLU A 398 13.32 -1.15 -13.65
C GLU A 398 13.14 0.17 -14.43
N ARG A 399 11.89 0.60 -14.62
CA ARG A 399 11.54 1.84 -15.31
C ARG A 399 12.11 3.09 -14.61
N VAL A 400 12.08 3.13 -13.28
CA VAL A 400 12.65 4.26 -12.52
C VAL A 400 14.17 4.17 -12.50
N LEU A 401 14.77 3.01 -12.31
CA LEU A 401 16.23 2.89 -12.30
C LEU A 401 16.84 3.13 -13.68
N SER A 402 16.13 2.85 -14.78
CA SER A 402 16.59 3.23 -16.13
C SER A 402 16.73 4.75 -16.32
N SER A 403 16.15 5.55 -15.43
CA SER A 403 16.32 7.00 -15.41
C SER A 403 17.60 7.46 -14.68
N VAL A 404 18.28 6.58 -13.92
CA VAL A 404 19.49 6.97 -13.18
C VAL A 404 20.60 7.28 -14.15
N ILE A 405 21.16 8.49 -14.03
CA ILE A 405 22.31 8.97 -14.82
C ILE A 405 23.55 8.70 -13.96
N GLU A 406 24.55 8.03 -14.55
CA GLU A 406 25.85 7.76 -13.92
C GLU A 406 26.72 9.01 -13.81
#